data_8b1556de081b5980f8287e0405204760
#
_entry.id   8b1556de081b5980f8287e0405204760
#
_cell.length_a   1.000
_cell.length_b   1.000
_cell.length_c   1.000
_cell.angle_alpha   90.00
_cell.angle_beta   90.00
_cell.angle_gamma   90.00
#
_symmetry.space_group_name_H-M   'P 1'
#
loop_
_entity.id
_entity.type
_entity.pdbx_description
1 polymer ?
#
loop_
_entity_poly.entity_id
_entity_poly.type
_entity_poly.pdbx_seq_one_letter_code
_entity_poly.pdbx_strand_id
1 'polypeptide(L)'
;MAKRTEDGDRAADGQRLQRVLDGPELARVAPHLPPEVLHRLIRHVGLEQSVDLVEALSEKQLTAVLDLDLWRAPLAGADEELDADRFGDWVEALVARDAAAAARVIARCDRSLAVTGLSRFIRVLDPGVLEPTESTDDERRDDVLFVPDGLTAELGGYLVQARREDTWDAIAALLIELSAHNAECFQDLMDGCRRLSNAGHEVDGLDDLLDTPDQLLHDVTVDRDDRREARGFSTAADARAFLAIARQGRSRAQMNPIAAAWIREAGIRSREDAREPIGVPSLPPAEAFDEIIRVLAAHDLIPEHPRALLGSGAAGDPAGLQALMEHLRERHPDVCLTRAQELAFVANALVAGCRLQSRAFTPREASEAASATCSLGLLRQPAPPGVDYLVGHDLIGIFEDGWAALHREVSLFVGEALLAALRGVRTGESETLAGLQELQRSLEMHLAAGTPWLAGDALEVLALLDTLAWSGLLGLLSECPIITDAVTAIVERRPGRVDPSAFAFVATNADIDVVRSFMARVPQLLAGQGN
;
A
#
# COMPACT_ATOMS: atom_id res chain seq x y z
N MET A 1 -35.58 -4.13 16.08
CA MET A 1 -36.11 -3.62 14.79
C MET A 1 -35.03 -2.89 13.97
N ALA A 2 -34.10 -2.21 14.58
CA ALA A 2 -33.00 -1.49 13.87
C ALA A 2 -32.08 -2.38 13.03
N LYS A 3 -31.68 -3.55 13.52
CA LYS A 3 -30.74 -4.47 12.81
C LYS A 3 -31.30 -5.04 11.48
N ARG A 4 -32.62 -5.04 11.29
CA ARG A 4 -33.26 -5.54 10.07
C ARG A 4 -33.37 -4.48 8.97
N THR A 5 -33.27 -3.21 9.31
CA THR A 5 -33.19 -2.08 8.37
C THR A 5 -31.79 -1.90 7.82
N GLU A 6 -30.76 -2.06 8.64
CA GLU A 6 -29.35 -1.95 8.21
C GLU A 6 -28.93 -3.06 7.24
N ASP A 7 -29.37 -4.31 7.47
CA ASP A 7 -29.12 -5.43 6.54
C ASP A 7 -29.88 -5.26 5.20
N GLY A 8 -31.06 -4.63 5.23
CA GLY A 8 -31.82 -4.31 4.02
C GLY A 8 -31.20 -3.20 3.18
N ASP A 9 -30.64 -2.19 3.82
CA ASP A 9 -29.96 -1.07 3.14
C ASP A 9 -28.62 -1.52 2.53
N ARG A 10 -27.82 -2.33 3.24
CA ARG A 10 -26.58 -2.90 2.71
C ARG A 10 -26.81 -3.82 1.50
N ALA A 11 -27.88 -4.64 1.53
CA ALA A 11 -28.22 -5.49 0.40
C ALA A 11 -28.71 -4.66 -0.82
N ALA A 12 -29.43 -3.56 -0.58
CA ALA A 12 -29.88 -2.66 -1.64
C ALA A 12 -28.70 -1.88 -2.26
N ASP A 13 -27.72 -1.48 -1.46
CA ASP A 13 -26.53 -0.78 -1.92
C ASP A 13 -25.60 -1.72 -2.70
N GLY A 14 -25.40 -2.96 -2.26
CA GLY A 14 -24.68 -3.97 -3.02
C GLY A 14 -25.30 -4.25 -4.39
N GLN A 15 -26.64 -4.29 -4.49
CA GLN A 15 -27.35 -4.43 -5.77
C GLN A 15 -27.23 -3.18 -6.67
N ARG A 16 -27.07 -2.00 -6.09
CA ARG A 16 -26.81 -0.77 -6.88
C ARG A 16 -25.42 -0.78 -7.46
N LEU A 17 -24.40 -1.16 -6.67
CA LEU A 17 -23.04 -1.29 -7.14
C LEU A 17 -22.97 -2.32 -8.29
N GLN A 18 -23.56 -3.49 -8.12
CA GLN A 18 -23.60 -4.51 -9.17
C GLN A 18 -24.25 -4.01 -10.47
N ARG A 19 -25.33 -3.25 -10.39
CA ARG A 19 -25.96 -2.64 -11.58
C ARG A 19 -25.08 -1.61 -12.26
N VAL A 20 -24.28 -0.86 -11.51
CA VAL A 20 -23.30 0.07 -12.08
C VAL A 20 -22.18 -0.69 -12.79
N LEU A 21 -21.72 -1.79 -12.19
CA LEU A 21 -20.66 -2.64 -12.74
C LEU A 21 -21.09 -3.35 -14.03
N ASP A 22 -22.30 -3.87 -14.07
CA ASP A 22 -22.88 -4.57 -15.23
C ASP A 22 -23.39 -3.58 -16.31
N GLY A 23 -23.40 -2.29 -16.00
CA GLY A 23 -23.92 -1.26 -16.89
C GLY A 23 -22.91 -0.76 -17.93
N PRO A 24 -23.33 -0.52 -19.18
CA PRO A 24 -22.46 0.04 -20.22
C PRO A 24 -21.98 1.46 -19.91
N GLU A 25 -22.57 2.12 -18.95
CA GLU A 25 -22.22 3.48 -18.53
C GLU A 25 -20.87 3.51 -17.81
N LEU A 26 -20.50 2.45 -17.08
CA LEU A 26 -19.18 2.38 -16.41
C LEU A 26 -18.03 2.45 -17.41
N ALA A 27 -18.10 1.73 -18.52
CA ALA A 27 -17.10 1.79 -19.56
C ALA A 27 -16.92 3.19 -20.18
N ARG A 28 -17.99 3.99 -20.19
CA ARG A 28 -17.94 5.40 -20.66
C ARG A 28 -17.36 6.35 -19.62
N VAL A 29 -17.58 6.05 -18.33
CA VAL A 29 -17.10 6.87 -17.21
C VAL A 29 -15.68 6.52 -16.82
N ALA A 30 -15.26 5.27 -17.00
CA ALA A 30 -13.93 4.76 -16.64
C ALA A 30 -12.77 5.64 -17.14
N PRO A 31 -12.74 6.14 -18.39
CA PRO A 31 -11.67 7.01 -18.85
C PRO A 31 -11.52 8.34 -18.07
N HIS A 32 -12.55 8.72 -17.31
CA HIS A 32 -12.58 9.96 -16.51
C HIS A 32 -12.33 9.71 -15.02
N LEU A 33 -12.21 8.44 -14.60
CA LEU A 33 -11.94 8.08 -13.20
C LEU A 33 -10.43 8.09 -12.91
N PRO A 34 -10.02 8.58 -11.72
CA PRO A 34 -8.65 8.43 -11.27
C PRO A 34 -8.22 6.95 -11.20
N PRO A 35 -6.98 6.61 -11.56
CA PRO A 35 -6.49 5.22 -11.49
C PRO A 35 -6.62 4.57 -10.12
N GLU A 36 -6.55 5.33 -9.04
CA GLU A 36 -6.74 4.85 -7.67
C GLU A 36 -8.17 4.36 -7.42
N VAL A 37 -9.16 5.02 -7.99
CA VAL A 37 -10.57 4.62 -7.94
C VAL A 37 -10.76 3.33 -8.74
N LEU A 38 -10.19 3.28 -9.95
CA LEU A 38 -10.24 2.10 -10.82
C LEU A 38 -9.57 0.90 -10.15
N HIS A 39 -8.39 1.06 -9.57
CA HIS A 39 -7.70 0.01 -8.83
C HIS A 39 -8.53 -0.51 -7.65
N ARG A 40 -9.12 0.39 -6.83
CA ARG A 40 -10.00 -0.03 -5.73
C ARG A 40 -11.24 -0.77 -6.23
N LEU A 41 -11.81 -0.32 -7.34
CA LEU A 41 -12.94 -0.97 -7.96
C LEU A 41 -12.59 -2.39 -8.41
N ILE A 42 -11.47 -2.56 -9.11
CA ILE A 42 -10.96 -3.87 -9.55
C ILE A 42 -10.70 -4.79 -8.34
N ARG A 43 -10.09 -4.25 -7.28
CA ARG A 43 -9.84 -5.01 -6.04
C ARG A 43 -11.11 -5.41 -5.31
N HIS A 44 -12.14 -4.57 -5.34
CA HIS A 44 -13.42 -4.83 -4.68
C HIS A 44 -14.27 -5.86 -5.42
N VAL A 45 -14.30 -5.76 -6.74
CA VAL A 45 -15.11 -6.62 -7.62
C VAL A 45 -14.41 -7.94 -7.93
N GLY A 46 -13.08 -7.91 -8.01
CA GLY A 46 -12.25 -9.01 -8.49
C GLY A 46 -11.86 -8.85 -9.95
N LEU A 47 -10.70 -9.40 -10.32
CA LEU A 47 -10.12 -9.27 -11.65
C LEU A 47 -11.02 -9.89 -12.73
N GLU A 48 -11.51 -11.11 -12.51
CA GLU A 48 -12.33 -11.86 -13.49
C GLU A 48 -13.58 -11.07 -13.92
N GLN A 49 -14.21 -10.35 -12.98
CA GLN A 49 -15.40 -9.56 -13.23
C GLN A 49 -15.09 -8.15 -13.77
N SER A 50 -13.82 -7.75 -13.74
CA SER A 50 -13.38 -6.41 -14.12
C SER A 50 -12.75 -6.35 -15.52
N VAL A 51 -12.71 -7.44 -16.28
CA VAL A 51 -12.02 -7.50 -17.58
C VAL A 51 -12.55 -6.45 -18.55
N ASP A 52 -13.86 -6.31 -18.67
CA ASP A 52 -14.49 -5.32 -19.57
C ASP A 52 -14.12 -3.87 -19.16
N LEU A 53 -13.98 -3.62 -17.86
CA LEU A 53 -13.48 -2.35 -17.32
C LEU A 53 -12.01 -2.13 -17.69
N VAL A 54 -11.16 -3.16 -17.53
CA VAL A 54 -9.73 -3.10 -17.86
C VAL A 54 -9.51 -2.83 -19.34
N GLU A 55 -10.30 -3.42 -20.22
CA GLU A 55 -10.25 -3.14 -21.67
C GLU A 55 -10.58 -1.68 -22.00
N ALA A 56 -11.49 -1.06 -21.25
CA ALA A 56 -11.89 0.32 -21.46
C ALA A 56 -10.88 1.36 -20.93
N LEU A 57 -9.88 0.96 -20.14
CA LEU A 57 -8.85 1.86 -19.61
C LEU A 57 -7.98 2.44 -20.74
N SER A 58 -7.56 3.69 -20.60
CA SER A 58 -6.47 4.25 -21.41
C SER A 58 -5.13 3.61 -21.03
N GLU A 59 -4.11 3.69 -21.88
CA GLU A 59 -2.76 3.19 -21.57
C GLU A 59 -2.20 3.80 -20.27
N LYS A 60 -2.36 5.11 -20.09
CA LYS A 60 -1.94 5.82 -18.88
C LYS A 60 -2.65 5.29 -17.62
N GLN A 61 -3.95 5.02 -17.73
CA GLN A 61 -4.71 4.45 -16.60
C GLN A 61 -4.33 3.01 -16.33
N LEU A 62 -4.17 2.19 -17.37
CA LEU A 62 -3.74 0.79 -17.25
C LEU A 62 -2.37 0.72 -16.55
N THR A 63 -1.37 1.45 -17.05
CA THR A 63 -0.05 1.52 -16.42
C THR A 63 -0.15 1.92 -14.96
N ALA A 64 -0.92 2.96 -14.65
CA ALA A 64 -1.08 3.44 -13.28
C ALA A 64 -1.82 2.46 -12.36
N VAL A 65 -2.77 1.69 -12.88
CA VAL A 65 -3.46 0.61 -12.13
C VAL A 65 -2.49 -0.55 -11.87
N LEU A 66 -1.69 -0.94 -12.85
CA LEU A 66 -0.67 -1.98 -12.71
C LEU A 66 0.44 -1.56 -11.72
N ASP A 67 0.87 -0.28 -11.76
CA ASP A 67 1.81 0.29 -10.77
C ASP A 67 1.28 0.20 -9.33
N LEU A 68 -0.03 0.17 -9.13
CA LEU A 68 -0.67 0.03 -7.82
C LEU A 68 -0.95 -1.43 -7.42
N ASP A 69 -1.18 -2.32 -8.39
CA ASP A 69 -1.67 -3.67 -8.11
C ASP A 69 -0.61 -4.77 -8.17
N LEU A 70 0.45 -4.57 -8.99
CA LEU A 70 1.48 -5.59 -9.22
C LEU A 70 2.66 -5.54 -8.23
N TRP A 71 2.65 -4.63 -7.27
CA TRP A 71 3.79 -4.44 -6.39
C TRP A 71 3.42 -4.70 -4.94
N ARG A 72 4.29 -5.42 -4.26
CA ARG A 72 4.14 -5.72 -2.83
C ARG A 72 5.42 -5.42 -2.09
N ALA A 73 5.29 -4.75 -0.96
CA ALA A 73 6.35 -4.72 0.02
C ALA A 73 6.32 -6.03 0.85
N PRO A 74 7.44 -6.72 1.02
CA PRO A 74 7.53 -7.90 1.89
C PRO A 74 7.13 -7.55 3.32
N LEU A 75 7.41 -6.32 3.70
CA LEU A 75 6.98 -5.72 4.95
C LEU A 75 6.50 -4.29 4.66
N ALA A 76 5.44 -3.82 5.32
CA ALA A 76 5.00 -2.45 5.15
C ALA A 76 6.14 -1.45 5.46
N GLY A 77 6.34 -0.42 4.62
CA GLY A 77 7.47 0.50 4.69
C GLY A 77 8.81 -0.06 4.16
N ALA A 78 8.87 -1.31 3.68
CA ALA A 78 9.99 -1.82 2.89
C ALA A 78 9.84 -1.42 1.42
N ASP A 79 10.92 -1.57 0.64
CA ASP A 79 10.84 -1.35 -0.79
C ASP A 79 9.89 -2.37 -1.41
N GLU A 80 9.10 -1.92 -2.37
CA GLU A 80 8.12 -2.75 -3.04
C GLU A 80 8.79 -3.54 -4.17
N GLU A 81 8.45 -4.81 -4.28
CA GLU A 81 8.94 -5.72 -5.31
C GLU A 81 7.79 -6.14 -6.23
N LEU A 82 8.11 -6.47 -7.48
CA LEU A 82 7.13 -6.98 -8.44
C LEU A 82 6.60 -8.33 -7.97
N ASP A 83 5.29 -8.41 -7.74
CA ASP A 83 4.57 -9.63 -7.42
C ASP A 83 4.26 -10.42 -8.70
N ALA A 84 5.12 -11.41 -8.98
CA ALA A 84 4.96 -12.25 -10.15
C ALA A 84 3.63 -13.04 -10.12
N ASP A 85 3.22 -13.53 -8.95
CA ASP A 85 1.97 -14.28 -8.83
C ASP A 85 0.78 -13.39 -9.19
N ARG A 86 0.80 -12.14 -8.73
CA ARG A 86 -0.23 -11.17 -9.09
C ARG A 86 -0.26 -10.85 -10.58
N PHE A 87 0.90 -10.80 -11.24
CA PHE A 87 0.96 -10.68 -12.71
C PHE A 87 0.34 -11.91 -13.39
N GLY A 88 0.60 -13.12 -12.88
CA GLY A 88 -0.05 -14.36 -13.33
C GLY A 88 -1.56 -14.30 -13.20
N ASP A 89 -2.09 -13.89 -12.04
CA ASP A 89 -3.52 -13.69 -11.79
C ASP A 89 -4.17 -12.78 -12.86
N TRP A 90 -3.47 -11.67 -13.23
CA TRP A 90 -3.94 -10.77 -14.29
C TRP A 90 -4.03 -11.47 -15.64
N VAL A 91 -3.00 -12.23 -16.03
CA VAL A 91 -2.99 -12.96 -17.29
C VAL A 91 -4.11 -14.01 -17.30
N GLU A 92 -4.25 -14.80 -16.25
CA GLU A 92 -5.28 -15.83 -16.13
C GLU A 92 -6.69 -15.25 -16.22
N ALA A 93 -6.98 -14.19 -15.46
CA ALA A 93 -8.30 -13.56 -15.46
C ALA A 93 -8.66 -12.98 -16.85
N LEU A 94 -7.71 -12.33 -17.52
CA LEU A 94 -7.91 -11.78 -18.85
C LEU A 94 -8.14 -12.88 -19.89
N VAL A 95 -7.31 -13.93 -19.89
CA VAL A 95 -7.41 -15.05 -20.84
C VAL A 95 -8.66 -15.89 -20.60
N ALA A 96 -9.04 -16.12 -19.34
CA ALA A 96 -10.27 -16.84 -19.01
C ALA A 96 -11.54 -16.18 -19.59
N ARG A 97 -11.51 -14.85 -19.75
CA ARG A 97 -12.60 -14.10 -20.39
C ARG A 97 -12.52 -14.16 -21.91
N ASP A 98 -11.37 -13.77 -22.47
CA ASP A 98 -11.09 -13.76 -23.92
C ASP A 98 -9.57 -13.59 -24.13
N ALA A 99 -8.91 -14.56 -24.74
CA ALA A 99 -7.47 -14.50 -25.02
C ALA A 99 -7.10 -13.35 -25.97
N ALA A 100 -7.97 -12.99 -26.91
CA ALA A 100 -7.75 -11.85 -27.79
C ALA A 100 -7.84 -10.52 -27.03
N ALA A 101 -8.74 -10.41 -26.03
CA ALA A 101 -8.80 -9.27 -25.11
C ALA A 101 -7.51 -9.17 -24.27
N ALA A 102 -7.04 -10.31 -23.73
CA ALA A 102 -5.78 -10.37 -23.00
C ALA A 102 -4.61 -9.87 -23.87
N ALA A 103 -4.51 -10.30 -25.12
CA ALA A 103 -3.49 -9.84 -26.05
C ALA A 103 -3.55 -8.32 -26.29
N ARG A 104 -4.76 -7.75 -26.45
CA ARG A 104 -4.94 -6.29 -26.58
C ARG A 104 -4.51 -5.52 -25.33
N VAL A 105 -4.80 -6.04 -24.14
CA VAL A 105 -4.41 -5.41 -22.86
C VAL A 105 -2.89 -5.47 -22.69
N ILE A 106 -2.28 -6.63 -22.86
CA ILE A 106 -0.82 -6.81 -22.70
C ILE A 106 -0.04 -6.00 -23.75
N ALA A 107 -0.54 -5.86 -24.96
CA ALA A 107 0.09 -5.01 -25.99
C ALA A 107 0.11 -3.52 -25.64
N ARG A 108 -0.75 -3.06 -24.74
CA ARG A 108 -0.78 -1.67 -24.21
C ARG A 108 0.01 -1.49 -22.91
N CYS A 109 0.46 -2.58 -22.30
CA CYS A 109 1.30 -2.52 -21.12
C CYS A 109 2.70 -1.99 -21.45
N ASP A 110 3.37 -1.45 -20.44
CA ASP A 110 4.79 -1.17 -20.53
C ASP A 110 5.55 -2.43 -20.92
N ARG A 111 6.45 -2.30 -21.92
CA ARG A 111 7.14 -3.45 -22.53
C ARG A 111 8.08 -4.12 -21.53
N SER A 112 8.82 -3.32 -20.77
CA SER A 112 9.77 -3.82 -19.78
C SER A 112 9.06 -4.53 -18.63
N LEU A 113 7.92 -3.99 -18.18
CA LEU A 113 7.06 -4.63 -17.19
C LEU A 113 6.51 -5.97 -17.70
N ALA A 114 6.00 -6.02 -18.95
CA ALA A 114 5.46 -7.25 -19.52
C ALA A 114 6.55 -8.32 -19.70
N VAL A 115 7.74 -7.95 -20.16
CA VAL A 115 8.90 -8.86 -20.26
C VAL A 115 9.31 -9.38 -18.89
N THR A 116 9.43 -8.48 -17.90
CA THR A 116 9.81 -8.87 -16.53
C THR A 116 8.78 -9.82 -15.93
N GLY A 117 7.48 -9.52 -16.09
CA GLY A 117 6.39 -10.38 -15.61
C GLY A 117 6.42 -11.75 -16.29
N LEU A 118 6.45 -11.81 -17.63
CA LEU A 118 6.45 -13.06 -18.37
C LEU A 118 7.70 -13.91 -18.10
N SER A 119 8.87 -13.32 -17.95
CA SER A 119 10.13 -14.03 -17.67
C SER A 119 10.11 -14.85 -16.37
N ARG A 120 9.18 -14.57 -15.46
CA ARG A 120 8.97 -15.36 -14.23
C ARG A 120 8.24 -16.67 -14.50
N PHE A 121 7.51 -16.76 -15.61
CA PHE A 121 6.69 -17.91 -15.97
C PHE A 121 7.25 -18.71 -17.13
N ILE A 122 8.00 -18.07 -18.05
CA ILE A 122 8.54 -18.71 -19.24
C ILE A 122 10.04 -18.50 -19.37
N ARG A 123 10.65 -19.44 -20.05
CA ARG A 123 12.00 -19.37 -20.60
C ARG A 123 11.92 -19.42 -22.11
N VAL A 124 12.63 -18.54 -22.79
CA VAL A 124 12.68 -18.51 -24.25
C VAL A 124 14.07 -18.90 -24.70
N LEU A 125 14.15 -19.95 -25.52
CA LEU A 125 15.38 -20.54 -26.01
C LEU A 125 15.51 -20.35 -27.52
N ASP A 126 16.73 -20.27 -28.01
CA ASP A 126 17.02 -20.34 -29.44
C ASP A 126 16.87 -21.79 -29.93
N PRO A 127 16.15 -22.04 -31.02
CA PRO A 127 15.98 -23.39 -31.56
C PRO A 127 17.29 -24.09 -31.88
N GLY A 128 18.37 -23.35 -32.18
CA GLY A 128 19.71 -23.88 -32.47
C GLY A 128 20.50 -24.40 -31.26
N VAL A 129 20.05 -24.07 -30.02
CA VAL A 129 20.75 -24.50 -28.78
C VAL A 129 20.40 -25.96 -28.41
N LEU A 130 19.36 -26.52 -29.01
CA LEU A 130 18.88 -27.88 -28.72
C LEU A 130 19.54 -28.96 -29.58
N GLU A 131 20.48 -28.62 -30.50
CA GLU A 131 21.26 -29.67 -31.14
C GLU A 131 22.17 -30.31 -30.06
N PRO A 132 22.08 -31.62 -29.83
CA PRO A 132 22.91 -32.30 -28.86
C PRO A 132 24.37 -32.18 -29.30
N THR A 133 25.09 -31.22 -28.78
CA THR A 133 26.54 -31.22 -28.88
C THR A 133 27.00 -32.45 -28.11
N GLU A 134 27.59 -33.42 -28.81
CA GLU A 134 28.28 -34.57 -28.22
C GLU A 134 29.52 -34.12 -27.44
N SER A 135 29.35 -33.26 -26.43
CA SER A 135 30.40 -32.87 -25.53
C SER A 135 30.27 -33.64 -24.22
N THR A 136 31.25 -34.51 -24.02
CA THR A 136 31.43 -35.44 -22.89
C THR A 136 31.92 -34.74 -21.61
N ASP A 137 31.43 -33.57 -21.25
CA ASP A 137 31.72 -32.96 -19.97
C ASP A 137 30.56 -33.06 -18.99
N ASP A 138 30.71 -34.00 -18.07
CA ASP A 138 29.77 -34.41 -17.03
C ASP A 138 29.49 -33.33 -15.96
N GLU A 139 30.27 -32.23 -15.94
CA GLU A 139 30.14 -31.15 -14.93
C GLU A 139 29.12 -30.06 -15.31
N ARG A 140 28.56 -30.08 -16.55
CA ARG A 140 27.58 -29.07 -17.01
C ARG A 140 26.11 -29.55 -16.95
N ARG A 141 25.85 -30.71 -16.36
CA ARG A 141 24.49 -31.30 -16.30
C ARG A 141 23.60 -30.78 -15.19
N ASP A 142 24.13 -30.07 -14.19
CA ASP A 142 23.34 -29.66 -13.03
C ASP A 142 22.50 -28.38 -13.24
N ASP A 143 22.75 -27.59 -14.28
CA ASP A 143 22.00 -26.34 -14.54
C ASP A 143 20.89 -26.46 -15.60
N VAL A 144 20.75 -27.61 -16.27
CA VAL A 144 19.58 -27.88 -17.10
C VAL A 144 18.48 -28.43 -16.21
N LEU A 145 17.70 -27.55 -15.60
CA LEU A 145 16.43 -27.91 -14.96
C LEU A 145 15.58 -28.67 -15.96
N PHE A 146 15.50 -29.97 -15.77
CA PHE A 146 14.68 -30.91 -16.56
C PHE A 146 13.22 -30.57 -16.28
N VAL A 147 12.61 -29.74 -17.15
CA VAL A 147 11.15 -29.57 -17.15
C VAL A 147 10.55 -30.78 -17.85
N PRO A 148 9.54 -31.45 -17.26
CA PRO A 148 8.92 -32.61 -17.87
C PRO A 148 8.48 -32.36 -19.31
N ASP A 149 8.67 -33.35 -20.20
CA ASP A 149 8.19 -33.34 -21.58
C ASP A 149 6.68 -33.00 -21.63
N GLY A 150 6.35 -31.80 -22.05
CA GLY A 150 4.94 -31.41 -22.23
C GLY A 150 4.67 -29.91 -22.05
N LEU A 151 5.52 -29.15 -21.37
CA LEU A 151 5.32 -27.72 -21.13
C LEU A 151 6.24 -26.86 -22.00
N THR A 152 6.36 -27.22 -23.28
CA THR A 152 7.11 -26.47 -24.29
C THR A 152 6.22 -26.22 -25.50
N ALA A 153 6.37 -25.06 -26.12
CA ALA A 153 5.69 -24.68 -27.34
C ALA A 153 6.66 -24.00 -28.31
N GLU A 154 6.57 -24.34 -29.59
CA GLU A 154 7.26 -23.59 -30.64
C GLU A 154 6.29 -22.56 -31.22
N LEU A 155 6.60 -21.27 -31.00
CA LEU A 155 5.75 -20.17 -31.42
C LEU A 155 6.59 -19.09 -32.11
N GLY A 156 6.23 -18.76 -33.35
CA GLY A 156 6.86 -17.67 -34.11
C GLY A 156 8.36 -17.81 -34.32
N GLY A 157 8.89 -19.05 -34.28
CA GLY A 157 10.33 -19.32 -34.38
C GLY A 157 11.10 -19.30 -33.06
N TYR A 158 10.42 -19.14 -31.92
CA TYR A 158 10.97 -19.26 -30.59
C TYR A 158 10.55 -20.57 -29.93
N LEU A 159 11.44 -21.18 -29.16
CA LEU A 159 11.10 -22.28 -28.28
C LEU A 159 10.79 -21.72 -26.91
N VAL A 160 9.54 -21.79 -26.51
CA VAL A 160 9.04 -21.30 -25.22
C VAL A 160 8.85 -22.47 -24.27
N GLN A 161 9.49 -22.42 -23.12
CA GLN A 161 9.43 -23.43 -22.07
C GLN A 161 8.80 -22.82 -20.82
N ALA A 162 7.87 -23.52 -20.18
CA ALA A 162 7.32 -23.11 -18.90
C ALA A 162 8.36 -23.22 -17.78
N ARG A 163 8.43 -22.21 -16.93
CA ARG A 163 9.12 -22.25 -15.63
C ARG A 163 8.20 -22.71 -14.52
N ARG A 164 6.88 -22.55 -14.72
CA ARG A 164 5.81 -22.88 -13.78
C ARG A 164 4.66 -23.53 -14.54
N GLU A 165 4.04 -24.54 -13.92
CA GLU A 165 2.96 -25.30 -14.52
C GLU A 165 1.59 -24.61 -14.37
N ASP A 166 1.41 -23.91 -13.26
CA ASP A 166 0.14 -23.37 -12.80
C ASP A 166 -0.52 -22.36 -13.76
N THR A 167 0.26 -21.52 -14.42
CA THR A 167 -0.23 -20.43 -15.30
C THR A 167 0.04 -20.72 -16.80
N TRP A 168 0.60 -21.91 -17.14
CA TRP A 168 1.08 -22.20 -18.48
C TRP A 168 0.01 -22.09 -19.56
N ASP A 169 -1.16 -22.67 -19.34
CA ASP A 169 -2.23 -22.69 -20.34
C ASP A 169 -2.69 -21.28 -20.72
N ALA A 170 -2.79 -20.39 -19.71
CA ALA A 170 -3.17 -19.00 -19.94
C ALA A 170 -2.07 -18.24 -20.70
N ILE A 171 -0.80 -18.42 -20.31
CA ILE A 171 0.31 -17.76 -21.01
C ILE A 171 0.45 -18.27 -22.44
N ALA A 172 0.34 -19.57 -22.67
CA ALA A 172 0.40 -20.13 -24.00
C ALA A 172 -0.72 -19.57 -24.91
N ALA A 173 -1.95 -19.50 -24.40
CA ALA A 173 -3.08 -18.91 -25.12
C ALA A 173 -2.84 -17.42 -25.44
N LEU A 174 -2.33 -16.63 -24.49
CA LEU A 174 -1.95 -15.23 -24.68
C LEU A 174 -0.89 -15.08 -25.79
N LEU A 175 0.17 -15.89 -25.76
CA LEU A 175 1.27 -15.81 -26.72
C LEU A 175 0.82 -16.21 -28.13
N ILE A 176 -0.07 -17.20 -28.26
CA ILE A 176 -0.68 -17.59 -29.53
C ILE A 176 -1.45 -16.40 -30.14
N GLU A 177 -2.30 -15.76 -29.34
CA GLU A 177 -3.08 -14.60 -29.80
C GLU A 177 -2.18 -13.41 -30.16
N LEU A 178 -1.16 -13.12 -29.37
CA LEU A 178 -0.18 -12.07 -29.68
C LEU A 178 0.55 -12.36 -31.00
N SER A 179 1.01 -13.60 -31.21
CA SER A 179 1.72 -13.99 -32.43
C SER A 179 0.85 -13.86 -33.68
N ALA A 180 -0.45 -14.12 -33.55
CA ALA A 180 -1.42 -14.05 -34.66
C ALA A 180 -1.86 -12.61 -34.99
N HIS A 181 -2.02 -11.74 -33.99
CA HIS A 181 -2.68 -10.45 -34.15
C HIS A 181 -1.78 -9.24 -33.91
N ASN A 182 -0.63 -9.40 -33.22
CA ASN A 182 0.33 -8.34 -32.95
C ASN A 182 1.77 -8.89 -32.95
N ALA A 183 2.26 -9.24 -34.15
CA ALA A 183 3.56 -9.89 -34.32
C ALA A 183 4.74 -9.04 -33.80
N GLU A 184 4.68 -7.72 -33.91
CA GLU A 184 5.71 -6.80 -33.39
C GLU A 184 5.80 -6.89 -31.86
N CYS A 185 4.66 -6.76 -31.19
CA CYS A 185 4.60 -6.92 -29.73
C CYS A 185 5.08 -8.31 -29.29
N PHE A 186 4.64 -9.35 -29.98
CA PHE A 186 5.08 -10.72 -29.69
C PHE A 186 6.60 -10.88 -29.80
N GLN A 187 7.21 -10.39 -30.89
CA GLN A 187 8.65 -10.47 -31.12
C GLN A 187 9.43 -9.71 -30.03
N ASP A 188 9.02 -8.48 -29.71
CA ASP A 188 9.66 -7.70 -28.66
C ASP A 188 9.63 -8.42 -27.30
N LEU A 189 8.49 -9.01 -26.94
CA LEU A 189 8.34 -9.76 -25.69
C LEU A 189 9.21 -11.02 -25.69
N MET A 190 9.23 -11.77 -26.79
CA MET A 190 10.04 -12.99 -26.90
C MET A 190 11.53 -12.66 -26.90
N ASP A 191 11.98 -11.64 -27.62
CA ASP A 191 13.37 -11.19 -27.63
C ASP A 191 13.81 -10.68 -26.23
N GLY A 192 12.92 -9.97 -25.51
CA GLY A 192 13.14 -9.58 -24.14
C GLY A 192 13.30 -10.79 -23.21
N CYS A 193 12.35 -11.71 -23.22
CA CYS A 193 12.40 -12.93 -22.42
C CYS A 193 13.60 -13.81 -22.77
N ARG A 194 13.98 -13.89 -24.06
CA ARG A 194 15.17 -14.62 -24.51
C ARG A 194 16.46 -14.05 -23.93
N ARG A 195 16.62 -12.73 -23.97
CA ARG A 195 17.78 -12.05 -23.35
C ARG A 195 17.89 -12.40 -21.87
N LEU A 196 16.79 -12.32 -21.12
CA LEU A 196 16.75 -12.68 -19.71
C LEU A 196 16.98 -14.17 -19.43
N SER A 197 16.59 -15.03 -20.36
CA SER A 197 16.80 -16.49 -20.25
C SER A 197 18.27 -16.89 -20.46
N ASN A 198 19.01 -16.12 -21.24
CA ASN A 198 20.40 -16.39 -21.60
C ASN A 198 21.43 -15.64 -20.73
N ALA A 199 21.00 -14.70 -19.88
CA ALA A 199 21.87 -13.86 -19.06
C ALA A 199 22.69 -14.61 -17.98
N GLY A 200 22.62 -15.93 -17.91
CA GLY A 200 23.42 -16.77 -17.01
C GLY A 200 24.50 -17.61 -17.71
N HIS A 201 24.69 -17.47 -19.00
CA HIS A 201 25.71 -18.20 -19.74
C HIS A 201 26.90 -17.28 -20.03
N GLU A 202 28.02 -17.53 -19.36
CA GLU A 202 29.31 -16.89 -19.64
C GLU A 202 29.68 -17.08 -21.12
N VAL A 203 29.63 -16.01 -21.90
CA VAL A 203 30.22 -15.94 -23.21
C VAL A 203 31.19 -14.73 -23.24
N ASP A 204 32.44 -15.02 -23.04
CA ASP A 204 33.62 -14.20 -23.37
C ASP A 204 33.54 -12.67 -23.04
N GLY A 205 33.35 -12.30 -21.78
CA GLY A 205 33.66 -10.92 -21.33
C GLY A 205 32.75 -9.81 -21.87
N LEU A 206 31.66 -10.16 -22.56
CA LEU A 206 30.62 -9.24 -23.05
C LEU A 206 29.44 -9.12 -22.06
N ASP A 207 29.42 -9.92 -21.00
CA ASP A 207 28.31 -10.01 -20.04
C ASP A 207 28.09 -8.71 -19.24
N ASP A 208 29.14 -7.90 -19.09
CA ASP A 208 29.05 -6.56 -18.47
C ASP A 208 28.23 -5.55 -19.31
N LEU A 209 27.83 -5.92 -20.53
CA LEU A 209 27.08 -5.07 -21.46
C LEU A 209 25.63 -5.55 -21.71
N LEU A 210 25.26 -6.69 -21.17
CA LEU A 210 23.90 -7.23 -21.30
C LEU A 210 23.08 -6.93 -20.04
N ASP A 211 21.86 -6.44 -20.24
CA ASP A 211 20.90 -6.22 -19.17
C ASP A 211 20.65 -7.54 -18.43
N THR A 212 21.04 -7.60 -17.17
CA THR A 212 20.72 -8.74 -16.31
C THR A 212 19.25 -8.71 -15.90
N PRO A 213 18.63 -9.86 -15.51
CA PRO A 213 17.28 -9.87 -14.98
C PRO A 213 17.07 -8.90 -13.80
N ASP A 214 18.10 -8.76 -12.96
CA ASP A 214 18.06 -7.86 -11.81
C ASP A 214 18.14 -6.38 -12.24
N GLN A 215 18.88 -6.08 -13.30
CA GLN A 215 18.97 -4.73 -13.84
C GLN A 215 17.66 -4.31 -14.50
N LEU A 216 17.05 -5.17 -15.31
CA LEU A 216 15.75 -4.88 -15.90
C LEU A 216 14.66 -4.70 -14.81
N LEU A 217 14.66 -5.53 -13.78
CA LEU A 217 13.76 -5.38 -12.65
C LEU A 217 13.99 -4.05 -11.92
N HIS A 218 15.25 -3.67 -11.74
CA HIS A 218 15.61 -2.37 -11.14
C HIS A 218 15.10 -1.20 -11.99
N ASP A 219 15.33 -1.24 -13.31
CA ASP A 219 14.88 -0.18 -14.23
C ASP A 219 13.34 -0.06 -14.22
N VAL A 220 12.61 -1.19 -14.26
CA VAL A 220 11.14 -1.20 -14.16
C VAL A 220 10.67 -0.62 -12.83
N THR A 221 11.41 -0.88 -11.73
CA THR A 221 11.12 -0.33 -10.41
C THR A 221 11.32 1.19 -10.39
N VAL A 222 12.45 1.67 -10.92
CA VAL A 222 12.77 3.10 -11.00
C VAL A 222 11.73 3.85 -11.86
N ASP A 223 11.44 3.35 -13.06
CA ASP A 223 10.45 3.94 -13.96
C ASP A 223 9.05 4.02 -13.30
N ARG A 224 8.67 3.00 -12.55
CA ARG A 224 7.43 3.00 -11.78
C ARG A 224 7.45 4.06 -10.68
N ASP A 225 8.52 4.12 -9.92
CA ASP A 225 8.65 5.08 -8.82
C ASP A 225 8.64 6.51 -9.34
N ASP A 226 9.32 6.80 -10.46
CA ASP A 226 9.26 8.08 -11.16
C ASP A 226 7.83 8.43 -11.58
N ARG A 227 7.08 7.48 -12.17
CA ARG A 227 5.67 7.69 -12.52
C ARG A 227 4.80 7.96 -11.29
N ARG A 228 5.05 7.29 -10.17
CA ARG A 228 4.32 7.50 -8.91
C ARG A 228 4.66 8.85 -8.30
N GLU A 229 5.95 9.23 -8.28
CA GLU A 229 6.37 10.55 -7.83
C GLU A 229 5.74 11.65 -8.68
N ALA A 230 5.73 11.49 -10.02
CA ALA A 230 5.04 12.42 -10.93
C ALA A 230 3.55 12.56 -10.61
N ARG A 231 2.91 11.58 -9.97
CA ARG A 231 1.53 11.62 -9.49
C ARG A 231 1.40 12.08 -8.02
N GLY A 232 2.49 12.37 -7.36
CA GLY A 232 2.53 12.90 -6.00
C GLY A 232 2.60 11.84 -4.89
N PHE A 233 2.94 10.60 -5.21
CA PHE A 233 3.23 9.59 -4.19
C PHE A 233 4.66 9.74 -3.69
N SER A 234 4.88 9.53 -2.39
CA SER A 234 6.22 9.45 -1.81
C SER A 234 6.80 8.06 -2.00
N THR A 235 8.12 7.95 -2.23
CA THR A 235 8.81 6.66 -2.20
C THR A 235 8.87 6.12 -0.77
N ALA A 236 9.01 4.81 -0.60
CA ALA A 236 9.17 4.20 0.71
C ALA A 236 10.46 4.70 1.40
N ALA A 237 11.53 4.93 0.63
CA ALA A 237 12.80 5.44 1.13
C ALA A 237 12.67 6.86 1.69
N ASP A 238 12.05 7.77 0.94
CA ASP A 238 11.83 9.15 1.36
C ASP A 238 10.88 9.24 2.55
N ALA A 239 9.82 8.44 2.54
CA ALA A 239 8.89 8.36 3.67
C ALA A 239 9.59 7.90 4.95
N ARG A 240 10.40 6.84 4.88
CA ARG A 240 11.19 6.37 6.04
C ARG A 240 12.18 7.43 6.54
N ALA A 241 12.89 8.09 5.61
CA ALA A 241 13.83 9.15 5.96
C ALA A 241 13.12 10.35 6.61
N PHE A 242 11.98 10.78 6.05
CA PHE A 242 11.16 11.83 6.63
C PHE A 242 10.70 11.49 8.06
N LEU A 243 10.11 10.31 8.26
CA LEU A 243 9.61 9.87 9.56
C LEU A 243 10.74 9.66 10.59
N ALA A 244 11.91 9.20 10.14
CA ALA A 244 13.08 9.07 11.01
C ALA A 244 13.57 10.44 11.52
N ILE A 245 13.57 11.46 10.66
CA ILE A 245 13.88 12.85 11.05
C ILE A 245 12.78 13.38 11.99
N ALA A 246 11.52 13.16 11.67
CA ALA A 246 10.37 13.63 12.46
C ALA A 246 10.36 13.08 13.90
N ARG A 247 10.92 11.88 14.15
CA ARG A 247 11.08 11.33 15.52
C ARG A 247 11.93 12.21 16.44
N GLN A 248 12.85 12.97 15.87
CA GLN A 248 13.71 13.88 16.63
C GLN A 248 12.99 15.17 17.04
N GLY A 249 11.84 15.43 16.43
CA GLY A 249 11.08 16.67 16.59
C GLY A 249 11.61 17.80 15.69
N ARG A 250 10.85 18.88 15.63
CA ARG A 250 11.12 20.01 14.76
C ARG A 250 12.51 20.61 14.97
N SER A 251 13.30 20.66 13.93
CA SER A 251 14.48 21.52 13.86
C SER A 251 14.01 22.96 13.62
N ARG A 252 14.21 23.85 14.58
CA ARG A 252 13.63 25.22 14.62
C ARG A 252 13.97 26.14 13.44
N ALA A 253 14.83 25.73 12.49
CA ALA A 253 15.38 26.65 11.52
C ALA A 253 14.89 26.44 10.08
N GLN A 254 14.52 25.24 9.65
CA GLN A 254 14.15 24.97 8.26
C GLN A 254 13.11 23.85 8.17
N MET A 255 12.22 23.92 7.17
CA MET A 255 11.33 22.82 6.78
C MET A 255 12.16 21.58 6.42
N ASN A 256 11.64 20.40 6.74
CA ASN A 256 12.25 19.13 6.36
C ASN A 256 12.58 19.10 4.85
N PRO A 257 13.82 18.78 4.45
CA PRO A 257 14.27 18.90 3.07
C PRO A 257 13.47 18.00 2.10
N ILE A 258 13.04 16.82 2.55
CA ILE A 258 12.23 15.88 1.76
C ILE A 258 10.86 16.49 1.47
N ALA A 259 10.20 17.00 2.51
CA ALA A 259 8.92 17.68 2.37
C ALA A 259 9.02 18.93 1.48
N ALA A 260 10.09 19.71 1.62
CA ALA A 260 10.32 20.89 0.80
C ALA A 260 10.54 20.55 -0.69
N ALA A 261 11.21 19.43 -0.98
CA ALA A 261 11.37 18.91 -2.34
C ALA A 261 10.02 18.52 -2.94
N TRP A 262 9.26 17.69 -2.23
CA TRP A 262 7.94 17.23 -2.67
C TRP A 262 6.95 18.37 -2.94
N ILE A 263 6.86 19.37 -2.03
CA ILE A 263 5.96 20.54 -2.20
C ILE A 263 6.35 21.35 -3.43
N ARG A 264 7.65 21.52 -3.68
CA ARG A 264 8.15 22.24 -4.87
C ARG A 264 7.73 21.54 -6.15
N GLU A 265 7.87 20.23 -6.22
CA GLU A 265 7.46 19.41 -7.36
C GLU A 265 5.95 19.39 -7.55
N ALA A 266 5.18 19.29 -6.44
CA ALA A 266 3.72 19.40 -6.50
C ALA A 266 3.27 20.74 -7.08
N GLY A 267 3.98 21.84 -6.79
CA GLY A 267 3.73 23.15 -7.37
C GLY A 267 4.05 23.25 -8.87
N ILE A 268 5.03 22.50 -9.36
CA ILE A 268 5.37 22.38 -10.78
C ILE A 268 4.29 21.58 -11.49
N ARG A 269 3.92 20.42 -10.98
CA ARG A 269 2.85 19.54 -11.51
C ARG A 269 1.52 20.27 -11.67
N SER A 270 1.08 20.99 -10.66
CA SER A 270 -0.17 21.80 -10.74
C SER A 270 -0.16 22.83 -11.86
N ARG A 271 1.02 23.32 -12.26
CA ARG A 271 1.15 24.28 -13.38
C ARG A 271 1.18 23.58 -14.74
N GLU A 272 1.70 22.36 -14.80
CA GLU A 272 1.75 21.55 -16.01
C GLU A 272 0.37 21.00 -16.33
N ASP A 273 -0.34 20.43 -15.35
CA ASP A 273 -1.72 19.96 -15.49
C ASP A 273 -2.67 21.08 -15.96
N ALA A 274 -2.42 22.32 -15.51
CA ALA A 274 -3.20 23.48 -15.97
C ALA A 274 -2.87 23.90 -17.42
N ARG A 275 -1.78 23.41 -18.02
CA ARG A 275 -1.33 23.74 -19.38
C ARG A 275 -1.67 22.68 -20.42
N GLU A 276 -1.80 21.42 -20.04
CA GLU A 276 -2.24 20.38 -20.95
C GLU A 276 -3.75 20.50 -21.19
N PRO A 277 -4.21 20.83 -22.41
CA PRO A 277 -5.60 20.62 -22.75
C PRO A 277 -5.78 19.10 -22.86
N ILE A 278 -6.34 18.49 -21.82
CA ILE A 278 -6.79 17.11 -21.86
C ILE A 278 -7.72 17.01 -23.07
N GLY A 279 -7.35 16.24 -24.09
CA GLY A 279 -8.25 15.80 -25.14
C GLY A 279 -9.32 14.92 -24.49
N VAL A 280 -10.27 15.55 -23.82
CA VAL A 280 -11.32 14.89 -23.05
C VAL A 280 -12.23 14.23 -24.08
N PRO A 281 -12.37 12.88 -24.08
CA PRO A 281 -13.50 12.24 -24.75
C PRO A 281 -14.77 12.94 -24.25
N SER A 282 -15.76 13.12 -25.11
CA SER A 282 -17.00 13.81 -24.73
C SER A 282 -17.52 13.28 -23.39
N LEU A 283 -17.60 14.18 -22.39
CA LEU A 283 -18.11 13.85 -21.06
C LEU A 283 -19.42 13.07 -21.19
N PRO A 284 -19.55 11.96 -20.45
CA PRO A 284 -20.83 11.25 -20.32
C PRO A 284 -21.90 12.23 -19.80
N PRO A 285 -23.20 11.93 -19.99
CA PRO A 285 -24.26 12.75 -19.40
C PRO A 285 -23.99 12.98 -17.93
N ALA A 286 -24.01 14.23 -17.47
CA ALA A 286 -23.66 14.60 -16.10
C ALA A 286 -24.42 13.77 -15.04
N GLU A 287 -25.65 13.39 -15.31
CA GLU A 287 -26.49 12.55 -14.44
C GLU A 287 -25.90 11.14 -14.24
N ALA A 288 -25.40 10.49 -15.30
CA ALA A 288 -24.79 9.16 -15.22
C ALA A 288 -23.45 9.19 -14.47
N PHE A 289 -22.64 10.23 -14.71
CA PHE A 289 -21.39 10.44 -14.00
C PHE A 289 -21.63 10.66 -12.50
N ASP A 290 -22.55 11.54 -12.13
CA ASP A 290 -22.88 11.86 -10.75
C ASP A 290 -23.49 10.65 -10.01
N GLU A 291 -24.27 9.80 -10.69
CA GLU A 291 -24.82 8.58 -10.12
C GLU A 291 -23.73 7.56 -9.80
N ILE A 292 -22.81 7.31 -10.75
CA ILE A 292 -21.69 6.39 -10.57
C ILE A 292 -20.78 6.87 -9.42
N ILE A 293 -20.40 8.14 -9.42
CA ILE A 293 -19.60 8.74 -8.35
C ILE A 293 -20.26 8.57 -6.98
N ARG A 294 -21.58 8.78 -6.90
CA ARG A 294 -22.32 8.61 -5.65
C ARG A 294 -22.35 7.17 -5.16
N VAL A 295 -22.52 6.20 -6.06
CA VAL A 295 -22.49 4.78 -5.72
C VAL A 295 -21.09 4.35 -5.27
N LEU A 296 -20.04 4.76 -5.99
CA LEU A 296 -18.66 4.45 -5.63
C LEU A 296 -18.27 5.08 -4.28
N ALA A 297 -18.72 6.31 -4.01
CA ALA A 297 -18.49 6.97 -2.71
C ALA A 297 -19.20 6.26 -1.56
N ALA A 298 -20.45 5.79 -1.78
CA ALA A 298 -21.21 5.03 -0.77
C ALA A 298 -20.52 3.70 -0.39
N HIS A 299 -19.67 3.16 -1.26
CA HIS A 299 -18.88 1.94 -1.03
C HIS A 299 -17.41 2.21 -0.67
N ASP A 300 -17.06 3.43 -0.27
CA ASP A 300 -15.67 3.83 0.06
C ASP A 300 -14.65 3.59 -1.08
N LEU A 301 -15.13 3.49 -2.33
CA LEU A 301 -14.29 3.24 -3.50
C LEU A 301 -13.64 4.52 -4.06
N ILE A 302 -14.24 5.68 -3.80
CA ILE A 302 -13.63 6.96 -4.10
C ILE A 302 -12.80 7.39 -2.90
N PRO A 303 -11.50 7.69 -3.08
CA PRO A 303 -10.71 8.28 -2.00
C PRO A 303 -11.36 9.64 -1.66
N GLU A 304 -11.77 9.80 -0.42
CA GLU A 304 -12.18 11.11 0.05
C GLU A 304 -11.01 12.07 -0.17
N HIS A 305 -11.27 13.15 -0.86
CA HIS A 305 -10.26 14.19 -1.07
C HIS A 305 -9.74 14.62 0.32
N PRO A 306 -8.44 14.90 0.54
CA PRO A 306 -7.92 15.38 1.82
C PRO A 306 -8.74 16.52 2.43
N ARG A 307 -9.44 17.30 1.59
CA ARG A 307 -10.38 18.34 2.02
C ARG A 307 -11.67 17.79 2.63
N ALA A 308 -12.16 16.65 2.18
CA ALA A 308 -13.36 16.00 2.73
C ALA A 308 -13.03 15.27 4.05
N LEU A 309 -11.81 14.70 4.15
CA LEU A 309 -11.31 14.08 5.37
C LEU A 309 -11.15 15.06 6.54
N LEU A 310 -10.88 16.33 6.25
CA LEU A 310 -10.91 17.39 7.25
C LEU A 310 -12.33 17.68 7.80
N GLY A 311 -13.38 17.16 7.14
CA GLY A 311 -14.79 17.31 7.56
C GLY A 311 -15.38 16.11 8.30
N SER A 312 -14.73 14.94 8.27
CA SER A 312 -15.27 13.68 8.85
C SER A 312 -14.74 13.34 10.24
N GLY A 313 -13.90 14.17 10.84
CA GLY A 313 -13.32 13.95 12.18
C GLY A 313 -14.39 13.86 13.26
N ALA A 314 -14.18 12.97 14.21
CA ALA A 314 -15.06 12.73 15.35
C ALA A 314 -15.51 14.05 16.00
N ALA A 315 -16.81 14.26 16.05
CA ALA A 315 -17.42 15.42 16.70
C ALA A 315 -16.99 15.46 18.18
N GLY A 316 -16.07 16.37 18.53
CA GLY A 316 -15.75 16.48 19.95
C GLY A 316 -14.66 17.48 20.35
N ASP A 317 -13.78 17.92 19.48
CA ASP A 317 -12.73 18.86 19.90
C ASP A 317 -12.73 20.16 19.08
N PRO A 318 -13.32 21.26 19.64
CA PRO A 318 -13.33 22.57 18.98
C PRO A 318 -11.94 23.22 18.86
N ALA A 319 -10.92 22.67 19.53
CA ALA A 319 -9.53 23.14 19.49
C ALA A 319 -8.63 22.31 18.57
N GLY A 320 -9.16 21.27 17.92
CA GLY A 320 -8.41 20.38 17.04
C GLY A 320 -8.05 21.01 15.70
N LEU A 321 -7.12 20.38 14.99
CA LEU A 321 -6.64 20.81 13.68
C LEU A 321 -7.78 21.12 12.70
N GLN A 322 -8.82 20.30 12.69
CA GLN A 322 -9.96 20.44 11.80
C GLN A 322 -10.67 21.78 11.95
N ALA A 323 -11.01 22.16 13.18
CA ALA A 323 -11.66 23.44 13.46
C ALA A 323 -10.79 24.63 13.05
N LEU A 324 -9.47 24.54 13.27
CA LEU A 324 -8.52 25.56 12.85
C LEU A 324 -8.43 25.66 11.33
N MET A 325 -8.40 24.55 10.62
CA MET A 325 -8.39 24.51 9.15
C MET A 325 -9.68 25.07 8.55
N GLU A 326 -10.82 24.85 9.16
CA GLU A 326 -12.09 25.42 8.72
C GLU A 326 -12.11 26.95 8.86
N HIS A 327 -11.68 27.47 10.00
CA HIS A 327 -11.52 28.92 10.19
C HIS A 327 -10.44 29.51 9.28
N LEU A 328 -9.34 28.77 9.02
CA LEU A 328 -8.30 29.20 8.10
C LEU A 328 -8.84 29.30 6.66
N ARG A 329 -9.69 28.37 6.24
CA ARG A 329 -10.35 28.37 4.94
C ARG A 329 -11.22 29.62 4.72
N GLU A 330 -11.91 30.06 5.79
CA GLU A 330 -12.76 31.23 5.74
C GLU A 330 -11.96 32.55 5.66
N ARG A 331 -10.83 32.63 6.39
CA ARG A 331 -10.06 33.86 6.54
C ARG A 331 -8.87 33.98 5.58
N HIS A 332 -8.21 32.87 5.28
CA HIS A 332 -6.98 32.79 4.50
C HIS A 332 -7.01 31.58 3.55
N PRO A 333 -7.85 31.60 2.48
CA PRO A 333 -8.06 30.44 1.61
C PRO A 333 -6.77 29.96 0.94
N ASP A 334 -5.85 30.87 0.54
CA ASP A 334 -4.58 30.51 -0.10
C ASP A 334 -3.66 29.75 0.87
N VAL A 335 -3.60 30.20 2.12
CA VAL A 335 -2.82 29.52 3.17
C VAL A 335 -3.45 28.16 3.48
N CYS A 336 -4.78 28.08 3.52
CA CYS A 336 -5.48 26.82 3.72
C CYS A 336 -5.14 25.79 2.64
N LEU A 337 -5.03 26.22 1.37
CA LEU A 337 -4.59 25.36 0.27
C LEU A 337 -3.17 24.83 0.50
N THR A 338 -2.24 25.70 0.91
CA THR A 338 -0.86 25.29 1.21
C THR A 338 -0.83 24.29 2.36
N ARG A 339 -1.57 24.51 3.45
CA ARG A 339 -1.66 23.57 4.59
C ARG A 339 -2.30 22.24 4.17
N ALA A 340 -3.28 22.26 3.27
CA ALA A 340 -3.87 21.04 2.74
C ALA A 340 -2.87 20.22 1.91
N GLN A 341 -1.98 20.87 1.14
CA GLN A 341 -0.91 20.19 0.41
C GLN A 341 0.12 19.57 1.37
N GLU A 342 0.50 20.29 2.42
CA GLU A 342 1.39 19.77 3.45
C GLU A 342 0.79 18.54 4.16
N LEU A 343 -0.51 18.58 4.48
CA LEU A 343 -1.20 17.43 5.06
C LEU A 343 -1.25 16.24 4.10
N ALA A 344 -1.46 16.50 2.79
CA ALA A 344 -1.44 15.46 1.77
C ALA A 344 -0.06 14.80 1.65
N PHE A 345 1.03 15.58 1.72
CA PHE A 345 2.39 15.04 1.79
C PHE A 345 2.56 14.10 3.00
N VAL A 346 2.19 14.56 4.18
CA VAL A 346 2.32 13.76 5.41
C VAL A 346 1.50 12.46 5.30
N ALA A 347 0.27 12.53 4.79
CA ALA A 347 -0.54 11.33 4.58
C ALA A 347 0.12 10.35 3.60
N ASN A 348 0.69 10.84 2.48
CA ASN A 348 1.44 10.00 1.54
C ASN A 348 2.69 9.38 2.20
N ALA A 349 3.42 10.14 3.01
CA ALA A 349 4.56 9.61 3.75
C ALA A 349 4.15 8.52 4.76
N LEU A 350 2.98 8.63 5.39
CA LEU A 350 2.45 7.60 6.27
C LEU A 350 2.01 6.34 5.50
N VAL A 351 1.39 6.49 4.32
CA VAL A 351 1.04 5.34 3.45
C VAL A 351 2.29 4.56 3.04
N ALA A 352 3.35 5.28 2.63
CA ALA A 352 4.57 4.66 2.11
C ALA A 352 5.52 4.15 3.20
N GLY A 353 5.55 4.81 4.38
CA GLY A 353 6.56 4.58 5.42
C GLY A 353 6.06 3.88 6.68
N CYS A 354 4.74 3.75 6.88
CA CYS A 354 4.16 3.21 8.12
C CYS A 354 3.35 1.94 7.94
N ARG A 355 3.11 1.28 9.06
CA ARG A 355 2.27 0.08 9.17
C ARG A 355 1.15 0.30 10.15
N LEU A 356 0.03 -0.32 9.87
CA LEU A 356 -1.05 -0.49 10.82
C LEU A 356 -1.29 -1.99 11.02
N GLN A 357 -0.81 -2.55 12.14
CA GLN A 357 -0.95 -3.97 12.43
C GLN A 357 -0.49 -4.88 11.26
N SER A 358 0.74 -4.70 10.80
CA SER A 358 1.38 -5.47 9.72
C SER A 358 0.84 -5.23 8.30
N ARG A 359 -0.08 -4.30 8.08
CA ARG A 359 -0.56 -3.89 6.75
C ARG A 359 -0.25 -2.42 6.47
N ALA A 360 -0.22 -2.07 5.19
CA ALA A 360 -0.14 -0.67 4.78
C ALA A 360 -1.40 0.11 5.18
N PHE A 361 -1.25 1.41 5.41
CA PHE A 361 -2.36 2.31 5.61
C PHE A 361 -3.23 2.42 4.36
N THR A 362 -4.53 2.50 4.54
CA THR A 362 -5.39 3.09 3.51
C THR A 362 -5.17 4.61 3.47
N PRO A 363 -5.41 5.30 2.35
CA PRO A 363 -5.29 6.76 2.27
C PRO A 363 -6.15 7.50 3.30
N ARG A 364 -7.31 6.97 3.65
CA ARG A 364 -8.18 7.49 4.70
C ARG A 364 -7.52 7.42 6.07
N GLU A 365 -7.07 6.23 6.46
CA GLU A 365 -6.36 6.01 7.73
C GLU A 365 -5.12 6.89 7.85
N ALA A 366 -4.34 7.02 6.77
CA ALA A 366 -3.17 7.87 6.74
C ALA A 366 -3.53 9.36 6.95
N SER A 367 -4.63 9.83 6.36
CA SER A 367 -5.11 11.20 6.55
C SER A 367 -5.63 11.44 7.96
N GLU A 368 -6.33 10.46 8.54
CA GLU A 368 -6.77 10.49 9.93
C GLU A 368 -5.58 10.49 10.90
N ALA A 369 -4.57 9.63 10.65
CA ALA A 369 -3.34 9.57 11.43
C ALA A 369 -2.53 10.87 11.33
N ALA A 370 -2.39 11.45 10.13
CA ALA A 370 -1.74 12.72 9.91
C ALA A 370 -2.43 13.86 10.70
N SER A 371 -3.75 13.91 10.62
CA SER A 371 -4.56 14.91 11.36
C SER A 371 -4.46 14.74 12.87
N ALA A 372 -4.51 13.50 13.37
CA ALA A 372 -4.35 13.19 14.79
C ALA A 372 -2.96 13.59 15.29
N THR A 373 -1.92 13.25 14.56
CA THR A 373 -0.53 13.59 14.91
C THR A 373 -0.30 15.10 14.89
N CYS A 374 -0.84 15.82 13.89
CA CYS A 374 -0.80 17.29 13.88
C CYS A 374 -1.56 17.89 15.06
N SER A 375 -2.72 17.34 15.43
CA SER A 375 -3.47 17.80 16.61
C SER A 375 -2.65 17.63 17.88
N LEU A 376 -1.96 16.50 18.05
CA LEU A 376 -1.02 16.29 19.16
C LEU A 376 0.14 17.30 19.13
N GLY A 377 0.69 17.61 17.94
CA GLY A 377 1.74 18.62 17.78
C GLY A 377 1.28 20.03 18.16
N LEU A 378 0.05 20.39 17.85
CA LEU A 378 -0.54 21.67 18.29
C LEU A 378 -0.63 21.77 19.83
N LEU A 379 -0.92 20.68 20.52
CA LEU A 379 -0.96 20.62 21.98
C LEU A 379 0.44 20.76 22.65
N ARG A 380 1.52 20.60 21.88
CA ARG A 380 2.91 20.78 22.36
C ARG A 380 3.40 22.21 22.22
N GLN A 381 2.59 23.11 21.67
CA GLN A 381 2.96 24.52 21.56
C GLN A 381 2.83 25.26 22.91
N PRO A 382 3.65 26.28 23.14
CA PRO A 382 3.69 27.01 24.44
C PRO A 382 2.39 27.75 24.80
N ALA A 383 1.56 28.04 23.78
CA ALA A 383 0.27 28.68 23.94
C ALA A 383 -0.77 27.98 23.08
N PRO A 384 -2.06 27.97 23.45
CA PRO A 384 -3.12 27.38 22.62
C PRO A 384 -3.09 27.99 21.21
N PRO A 385 -2.85 27.20 20.17
CA PRO A 385 -2.73 27.73 18.81
C PRO A 385 -4.09 28.20 18.31
N GLY A 386 -4.13 29.44 17.80
CA GLY A 386 -5.25 29.97 17.03
C GLY A 386 -5.01 29.86 15.52
N VAL A 387 -5.93 30.36 14.72
CA VAL A 387 -5.81 30.39 13.24
C VAL A 387 -4.53 31.10 12.79
N ASP A 388 -4.15 32.19 13.45
CA ASP A 388 -2.94 32.96 13.16
C ASP A 388 -1.66 32.12 13.32
N TYR A 389 -1.69 31.08 14.16
CA TYR A 389 -0.58 30.15 14.30
C TYR A 389 -0.36 29.36 13.01
N LEU A 390 -1.42 28.86 12.37
CA LEU A 390 -1.34 28.14 11.08
C LEU A 390 -0.99 29.07 9.91
N VAL A 391 -1.16 30.37 10.02
CA VAL A 391 -0.68 31.34 9.02
C VAL A 391 0.84 31.40 9.03
N GLY A 392 1.46 31.40 10.22
CA GLY A 392 2.90 31.56 10.40
C GLY A 392 3.70 30.24 10.47
N HIS A 393 3.04 29.09 10.61
CA HIS A 393 3.72 27.79 10.81
C HIS A 393 3.16 26.74 9.85
N ASP A 394 4.05 25.93 9.27
CA ASP A 394 3.71 24.82 8.40
C ASP A 394 3.21 23.60 9.21
N LEU A 395 2.32 22.80 8.58
CA LEU A 395 1.80 21.57 9.21
C LEU A 395 2.86 20.48 9.30
N ILE A 396 3.90 20.52 8.48
CA ILE A 396 5.00 19.55 8.52
C ILE A 396 5.73 19.65 9.84
N GLY A 397 6.14 20.86 10.25
CA GLY A 397 6.79 21.05 11.55
C GLY A 397 5.86 20.76 12.73
N ILE A 398 4.56 21.04 12.60
CA ILE A 398 3.57 20.67 13.62
C ILE A 398 3.44 19.14 13.71
N PHE A 399 3.43 18.45 12.55
CA PHE A 399 3.46 16.99 12.52
C PHE A 399 4.72 16.43 13.17
N GLU A 400 5.90 16.98 12.87
CA GLU A 400 7.17 16.54 13.48
C GLU A 400 7.13 16.65 15.02
N ASP A 401 6.57 17.75 15.56
CA ASP A 401 6.40 17.91 17.01
C ASP A 401 5.45 16.85 17.59
N GLY A 402 4.33 16.57 16.91
CA GLY A 402 3.37 15.53 17.30
C GLY A 402 3.96 14.13 17.18
N TRP A 403 4.68 13.85 16.10
CA TRP A 403 5.31 12.55 15.83
C TRP A 403 6.39 12.22 16.86
N ALA A 404 7.22 13.22 17.22
CA ALA A 404 8.20 13.07 18.28
C ALA A 404 7.57 12.84 19.66
N ALA A 405 6.44 13.50 19.94
CA ALA A 405 5.70 13.28 21.17
C ALA A 405 5.07 11.89 21.20
N LEU A 406 4.40 11.47 20.11
CA LEU A 406 3.82 10.15 19.94
C LEU A 406 4.87 9.05 20.15
N HIS A 407 6.03 9.20 19.51
CA HIS A 407 7.14 8.26 19.66
C HIS A 407 7.62 8.14 21.10
N ARG A 408 7.92 9.27 21.76
CA ARG A 408 8.49 9.27 23.13
C ARG A 408 7.47 8.91 24.20
N GLU A 409 6.26 9.46 24.13
CA GLU A 409 5.28 9.38 25.20
C GLU A 409 4.34 8.18 25.09
N VAL A 410 4.26 7.57 23.90
CA VAL A 410 3.42 6.41 23.66
C VAL A 410 4.26 5.21 23.23
N SER A 411 4.90 5.24 22.05
CA SER A 411 5.54 4.05 21.49
C SER A 411 6.66 3.49 22.37
N LEU A 412 7.62 4.32 22.76
CA LEU A 412 8.70 3.88 23.66
C LEU A 412 8.17 3.48 25.04
N PHE A 413 7.24 4.24 25.59
CA PHE A 413 6.63 3.94 26.88
C PHE A 413 5.89 2.60 26.87
N VAL A 414 5.10 2.31 25.82
CA VAL A 414 4.38 1.03 25.68
C VAL A 414 5.37 -0.11 25.55
N GLY A 415 6.41 0.04 24.73
CA GLY A 415 7.45 -0.97 24.53
C GLY A 415 8.19 -1.30 25.85
N GLU A 416 8.61 -0.30 26.59
CA GLU A 416 9.29 -0.47 27.88
C GLU A 416 8.39 -1.12 28.93
N ALA A 417 7.13 -0.67 29.03
CA ALA A 417 6.16 -1.21 29.98
C ALA A 417 5.79 -2.67 29.64
N LEU A 418 5.63 -2.99 28.36
CA LEU A 418 5.40 -4.36 27.91
C LEU A 418 6.59 -5.25 28.24
N LEU A 419 7.81 -4.82 27.92
CA LEU A 419 9.02 -5.58 28.22
C LEU A 419 9.14 -5.88 29.73
N ALA A 420 8.86 -4.89 30.57
CA ALA A 420 8.83 -5.07 32.01
C ALA A 420 7.77 -6.09 32.46
N ALA A 421 6.58 -6.04 31.88
CA ALA A 421 5.49 -6.97 32.15
C ALA A 421 5.82 -8.40 31.71
N LEU A 422 6.36 -8.58 30.51
CA LEU A 422 6.75 -9.88 29.95
C LEU A 422 7.83 -10.58 30.77
N ARG A 423 8.79 -9.83 31.31
CA ARG A 423 9.83 -10.37 32.22
C ARG A 423 9.25 -10.97 33.51
N GLY A 424 8.03 -10.55 33.89
CA GLY A 424 7.30 -11.05 35.05
C GLY A 424 6.45 -12.28 34.80
N VAL A 425 6.20 -12.64 33.53
CA VAL A 425 5.33 -13.76 33.17
C VAL A 425 6.04 -15.08 33.48
N ARG A 426 5.34 -15.98 34.15
CA ARG A 426 5.81 -17.35 34.43
C ARG A 426 4.82 -18.33 33.84
N THR A 427 5.27 -19.20 32.97
CA THR A 427 4.50 -20.29 32.36
C THR A 427 5.21 -21.60 32.55
N GLY A 428 4.44 -22.68 32.69
CA GLY A 428 4.96 -24.07 32.77
C GLY A 428 5.09 -24.75 31.41
N GLU A 429 4.55 -24.18 30.35
CA GLU A 429 4.58 -24.70 28.99
C GLU A 429 5.85 -24.30 28.27
N SER A 430 6.62 -25.28 27.82
CA SER A 430 7.94 -25.06 27.19
C SER A 430 7.85 -24.25 25.89
N GLU A 431 6.82 -24.46 25.09
CA GLU A 431 6.61 -23.80 23.80
C GLU A 431 6.23 -22.33 24.00
N THR A 432 5.28 -22.08 24.89
CA THR A 432 4.88 -20.71 25.27
C THR A 432 6.04 -19.92 25.87
N LEU A 433 6.89 -20.56 26.68
CA LEU A 433 8.08 -19.95 27.27
C LEU A 433 9.09 -19.54 26.18
N ALA A 434 9.33 -20.39 25.19
CA ALA A 434 10.23 -20.11 24.08
C ALA A 434 9.73 -18.91 23.24
N GLY A 435 8.44 -18.88 22.92
CA GLY A 435 7.80 -17.76 22.21
C GLY A 435 7.90 -16.45 23.00
N LEU A 436 7.65 -16.46 24.30
CA LEU A 436 7.80 -15.28 25.15
C LEU A 436 9.25 -14.79 25.24
N GLN A 437 10.23 -15.67 25.27
CA GLN A 437 11.65 -15.30 25.30
C GLN A 437 12.07 -14.66 23.96
N GLU A 438 11.59 -15.19 22.83
CA GLU A 438 11.84 -14.60 21.53
C GLU A 438 11.21 -13.21 21.40
N LEU A 439 9.96 -13.07 21.84
CA LEU A 439 9.27 -11.78 21.90
C LEU A 439 10.02 -10.74 22.74
N GLN A 440 10.51 -11.14 23.94
CA GLN A 440 11.32 -10.27 24.79
C GLN A 440 12.59 -9.82 24.10
N ARG A 441 13.31 -10.76 23.44
CA ARG A 441 14.56 -10.46 22.72
C ARG A 441 14.32 -9.51 21.54
N SER A 442 13.28 -9.77 20.77
CA SER A 442 12.87 -8.91 19.65
C SER A 442 12.54 -7.50 20.14
N LEU A 443 11.76 -7.37 21.20
CA LEU A 443 11.38 -6.09 21.77
C LEU A 443 12.57 -5.32 22.36
N GLU A 444 13.50 -6.02 23.05
CA GLU A 444 14.76 -5.42 23.53
C GLU A 444 15.60 -4.84 22.38
N MET A 445 15.73 -5.57 21.29
CA MET A 445 16.44 -5.14 20.09
C MET A 445 15.79 -3.91 19.46
N HIS A 446 14.47 -3.92 19.31
CA HIS A 446 13.72 -2.81 18.73
C HIS A 446 13.76 -1.55 19.62
N LEU A 447 13.64 -1.70 20.93
CA LEU A 447 13.78 -0.58 21.88
C LEU A 447 15.19 0.02 21.84
N ALA A 448 16.24 -0.81 21.74
CA ALA A 448 17.61 -0.35 21.61
C ALA A 448 17.85 0.41 20.29
N ALA A 449 17.15 0.04 19.22
CA ALA A 449 17.17 0.75 17.94
C ALA A 449 16.28 2.01 17.91
N GLY A 450 15.50 2.29 18.98
CA GLY A 450 14.53 3.38 19.01
C GLY A 450 13.29 3.13 18.13
N THR A 451 12.99 1.88 17.81
CA THR A 451 11.85 1.46 16.99
C THR A 451 11.08 0.36 17.71
N PRO A 452 10.24 0.70 18.71
CA PRO A 452 9.66 -0.24 19.67
C PRO A 452 8.55 -1.14 19.13
N TRP A 453 8.17 -1.00 17.86
CA TRP A 453 7.15 -1.84 17.24
C TRP A 453 7.70 -3.21 16.85
N LEU A 454 6.84 -4.19 17.03
CA LEU A 454 7.17 -5.60 16.81
C LEU A 454 6.99 -6.01 15.35
N ALA A 455 7.82 -6.94 14.89
CA ALA A 455 7.64 -7.62 13.61
C ALA A 455 6.36 -8.50 13.62
N GLY A 456 5.82 -8.80 12.44
CA GLY A 456 4.55 -9.54 12.28
C GLY A 456 4.49 -10.83 13.06
N ASP A 457 5.55 -11.65 13.00
CA ASP A 457 5.63 -12.95 13.69
C ASP A 457 5.52 -12.81 15.22
N ALA A 458 6.11 -11.76 15.78
CA ALA A 458 6.00 -11.47 17.21
C ALA A 458 4.58 -11.01 17.61
N LEU A 459 3.88 -10.35 16.69
CA LEU A 459 2.49 -9.97 16.89
C LEU A 459 1.55 -11.17 16.91
N GLU A 460 1.83 -12.22 16.12
CA GLU A 460 1.07 -13.47 16.14
C GLU A 460 1.17 -14.19 17.48
N VAL A 461 2.35 -14.22 18.10
CA VAL A 461 2.52 -14.80 19.43
C VAL A 461 1.68 -14.06 20.48
N LEU A 462 1.60 -12.73 20.40
CA LEU A 462 0.75 -11.95 21.28
C LEU A 462 -0.74 -12.20 21.05
N ALA A 463 -1.17 -12.39 19.80
CA ALA A 463 -2.56 -12.63 19.45
C ALA A 463 -3.10 -13.98 19.99
N LEU A 464 -2.23 -14.94 20.27
CA LEU A 464 -2.61 -16.24 20.82
C LEU A 464 -2.97 -16.21 22.32
N LEU A 465 -2.61 -15.14 23.04
CA LEU A 465 -2.73 -15.10 24.50
C LEU A 465 -4.11 -14.69 25.03
N ASP A 466 -4.77 -13.69 24.43
CA ASP A 466 -6.15 -13.30 24.76
C ASP A 466 -6.66 -12.27 23.74
N THR A 467 -7.91 -12.42 23.27
CA THR A 467 -8.44 -11.65 22.14
C THR A 467 -8.70 -10.17 22.42
N LEU A 468 -9.11 -9.77 23.62
CA LEU A 468 -9.50 -8.38 23.89
C LEU A 468 -8.35 -7.51 24.40
N ALA A 469 -7.62 -7.99 25.40
CA ALA A 469 -6.50 -7.22 25.96
C ALA A 469 -5.36 -7.05 24.97
N TRP A 470 -5.06 -8.08 24.22
CA TRP A 470 -3.97 -8.07 23.25
C TRP A 470 -4.28 -7.30 21.98
N SER A 471 -5.54 -7.30 21.49
CA SER A 471 -5.92 -6.48 20.34
C SER A 471 -5.67 -4.99 20.59
N GLY A 472 -5.99 -4.51 21.80
CA GLY A 472 -5.69 -3.15 22.20
C GLY A 472 -4.19 -2.87 22.24
N LEU A 473 -3.41 -3.79 22.83
CA LEU A 473 -1.96 -3.66 22.92
C LEU A 473 -1.28 -3.68 21.54
N LEU A 474 -1.72 -4.56 20.63
CA LEU A 474 -1.23 -4.61 19.26
C LEU A 474 -1.42 -3.30 18.52
N GLY A 475 -2.57 -2.63 18.73
CA GLY A 475 -2.81 -1.31 18.18
C GLY A 475 -1.82 -0.26 18.68
N LEU A 476 -1.45 -0.32 19.95
CA LEU A 476 -0.48 0.61 20.57
C LEU A 476 0.97 0.34 20.15
N LEU A 477 1.28 -0.87 19.70
CA LEU A 477 2.60 -1.27 19.21
C LEU A 477 2.78 -1.03 17.71
N SER A 478 1.80 -0.48 17.01
CA SER A 478 1.94 -0.06 15.61
C SER A 478 2.81 1.20 15.50
N GLU A 479 3.38 1.43 14.31
CA GLU A 479 4.17 2.65 14.05
C GLU A 479 3.36 3.93 14.28
N CYS A 480 2.06 3.87 14.01
CA CYS A 480 1.10 4.91 14.35
C CYS A 480 0.14 4.38 15.41
N PRO A 481 0.41 4.60 16.71
CA PRO A 481 -0.40 4.03 17.78
C PRO A 481 -1.87 4.40 17.68
N ILE A 482 -2.72 3.38 17.84
CA ILE A 482 -4.18 3.50 17.84
C ILE A 482 -4.74 3.07 19.21
N ILE A 483 -5.89 3.64 19.55
CA ILE A 483 -6.69 3.21 20.70
C ILE A 483 -7.91 2.48 20.18
N THR A 484 -8.10 1.25 20.62
CA THR A 484 -9.30 0.47 20.29
C THR A 484 -10.38 0.65 21.37
N ASP A 485 -11.62 0.40 21.00
CA ASP A 485 -12.72 0.34 21.97
C ASP A 485 -12.47 -0.72 23.05
N ALA A 486 -11.75 -1.81 22.70
CA ALA A 486 -11.32 -2.82 23.66
C ALA A 486 -10.41 -2.23 24.75
N VAL A 487 -9.41 -1.39 24.37
CA VAL A 487 -8.54 -0.70 25.33
C VAL A 487 -9.35 0.23 26.21
N THR A 488 -10.21 1.06 25.62
CA THR A 488 -11.06 2.00 26.34
C THR A 488 -12.01 1.28 27.30
N ALA A 489 -12.66 0.20 26.85
CA ALA A 489 -13.58 -0.58 27.69
C ALA A 489 -12.87 -1.25 28.88
N ILE A 490 -11.66 -1.77 28.68
CA ILE A 490 -10.84 -2.35 29.75
C ILE A 490 -10.46 -1.27 30.78
N VAL A 491 -10.02 -0.11 30.32
CA VAL A 491 -9.61 1.00 31.19
C VAL A 491 -10.82 1.58 31.96
N GLU A 492 -11.92 1.83 31.26
CA GLU A 492 -13.12 2.43 31.84
C GLU A 492 -14.05 1.42 32.54
N ARG A 493 -13.73 0.12 32.46
CA ARG A 493 -14.53 -0.97 33.04
C ARG A 493 -15.99 -0.95 32.55
N ARG A 494 -16.20 -0.63 31.28
CA ARG A 494 -17.53 -0.62 30.69
C ARG A 494 -18.08 -2.04 30.59
N PRO A 495 -19.30 -2.30 31.09
CA PRO A 495 -19.97 -3.57 30.85
C PRO A 495 -20.48 -3.59 29.40
N GLY A 496 -20.26 -4.69 28.68
CA GLY A 496 -20.82 -4.89 27.34
C GLY A 496 -19.84 -5.53 26.36
N ARG A 497 -20.36 -5.82 25.16
CA ARG A 497 -19.57 -6.36 24.06
C ARG A 497 -18.88 -5.22 23.34
N VAL A 498 -17.56 -5.22 23.35
CA VAL A 498 -16.74 -4.22 22.64
C VAL A 498 -16.41 -4.74 21.25
N ASP A 499 -16.45 -3.88 20.24
CA ASP A 499 -15.98 -4.20 18.90
C ASP A 499 -14.44 -4.01 18.85
N PRO A 500 -13.65 -5.08 18.74
CA PRO A 500 -12.20 -4.97 18.74
C PRO A 500 -11.64 -4.35 17.44
N SER A 501 -12.46 -4.18 16.40
CA SER A 501 -12.05 -3.53 15.15
C SER A 501 -12.20 -2.01 15.19
N ALA A 502 -12.98 -1.47 16.12
CA ALA A 502 -13.12 -0.03 16.30
C ALA A 502 -11.85 0.56 16.90
N PHE A 503 -11.29 1.58 16.26
CA PHE A 503 -10.09 2.27 16.73
C PHE A 503 -10.12 3.77 16.40
N ALA A 504 -9.29 4.53 17.12
CA ALA A 504 -9.00 5.93 16.85
C ALA A 504 -7.50 6.18 17.04
N PHE A 505 -6.91 7.09 16.26
CA PHE A 505 -5.52 7.48 16.44
C PHE A 505 -5.35 8.37 17.68
N VAL A 506 -4.19 8.24 18.34
CA VAL A 506 -3.82 9.06 19.48
C VAL A 506 -3.64 10.51 19.04
N ALA A 507 -4.51 11.40 19.48
CA ALA A 507 -4.56 12.80 19.05
C ALA A 507 -4.44 13.80 20.19
N THR A 508 -4.70 13.38 21.44
CA THR A 508 -4.78 14.26 22.61
C THR A 508 -3.99 13.75 23.82
N ASN A 509 -3.77 14.62 24.80
CA ASN A 509 -3.18 14.20 26.08
C ASN A 509 -4.09 13.20 26.83
N ALA A 510 -5.40 13.32 26.68
CA ALA A 510 -6.34 12.39 27.29
C ALA A 510 -6.17 10.97 26.70
N ASP A 511 -5.89 10.84 25.41
CA ASP A 511 -5.60 9.57 24.76
C ASP A 511 -4.31 8.95 25.32
N ILE A 512 -3.27 9.77 25.52
CA ILE A 512 -2.02 9.33 26.16
C ILE A 512 -2.28 8.82 27.57
N ASP A 513 -3.14 9.48 28.34
CA ASP A 513 -3.50 9.05 29.69
C ASP A 513 -4.31 7.73 29.67
N VAL A 514 -5.15 7.51 28.67
CA VAL A 514 -5.82 6.21 28.43
C VAL A 514 -4.78 5.11 28.19
N VAL A 515 -3.79 5.36 27.33
CA VAL A 515 -2.68 4.42 27.08
C VAL A 515 -1.91 4.09 28.36
N ARG A 516 -1.52 5.10 29.13
CA ARG A 516 -0.79 4.91 30.40
C ARG A 516 -1.61 4.09 31.40
N SER A 517 -2.89 4.39 31.52
CA SER A 517 -3.81 3.67 32.40
C SER A 517 -3.99 2.22 31.99
N PHE A 518 -4.06 1.93 30.68
CA PHE A 518 -4.10 0.57 30.15
C PHE A 518 -2.81 -0.18 30.47
N MET A 519 -1.65 0.38 30.17
CA MET A 519 -0.35 -0.24 30.40
C MET A 519 -0.09 -0.56 31.88
N ALA A 520 -0.56 0.29 32.79
CA ALA A 520 -0.49 0.02 34.24
C ALA A 520 -1.26 -1.27 34.67
N ARG A 521 -2.23 -1.72 33.88
CA ARG A 521 -3.05 -2.91 34.13
C ARG A 521 -2.52 -4.16 33.45
N VAL A 522 -1.66 -4.02 32.42
CA VAL A 522 -1.13 -5.14 31.65
C VAL A 522 -0.49 -6.23 32.53
N PRO A 523 0.32 -5.95 33.55
CA PRO A 523 0.86 -6.98 34.44
C PRO A 523 -0.21 -7.84 35.13
N GLN A 524 -1.35 -7.24 35.50
CA GLN A 524 -2.46 -7.97 36.12
C GLN A 524 -3.23 -8.83 35.10
N LEU A 525 -3.37 -8.33 33.87
CA LEU A 525 -4.00 -9.06 32.78
C LEU A 525 -3.18 -10.29 32.39
N LEU A 526 -1.85 -10.16 32.35
CA LEU A 526 -0.94 -11.28 32.07
C LEU A 526 -0.90 -12.32 33.22
N ALA A 527 -0.96 -11.87 34.48
CA ALA A 527 -0.97 -12.77 35.62
C ALA A 527 -2.27 -13.59 35.77
N GLY A 528 -3.40 -13.06 35.26
CA GLY A 528 -4.69 -13.75 35.32
C GLY A 528 -4.86 -14.93 34.34
N GLN A 529 -3.94 -15.11 33.40
CA GLN A 529 -3.94 -16.19 32.40
C GLN A 529 -3.21 -17.46 32.88
N GLY A 530 -2.59 -17.42 34.05
CA GLY A 530 -1.82 -18.52 34.59
C GLY A 530 -2.61 -19.46 35.56
N ASN A 531 -3.94 -19.44 35.54
CA ASN A 531 -4.80 -20.33 36.36
C ASN A 531 -5.72 -21.13 35.46
#